data_934e7118a3679f2d4867532359a570ee
#
_entry.id   934e7118a3679f2d4867532359a570ee
#
_cell.length_a   1.000
_cell.length_b   1.000
_cell.length_c   1.000
_cell.angle_alpha   90.00
_cell.angle_beta   90.00
_cell.angle_gamma   90.00
#
_symmetry.space_group_name_H-M   'P 1'
#
loop_
_entity.id
_entity.type
_entity.pdbx_description
1 polymer ?
#
loop_
_entity_poly.entity_id
_entity_poly.type
_entity_poly.pdbx_seq_one_letter_code
_entity_poly.pdbx_strand_id
1 'polypeptide(L)'
;GLNEYNRFFLANVLAISSSLLSMVGLVYFFGLKGALVSASLNNAVAGVWLITIIIKRPWFKFKYWVGHTPRHNITQMKNYFYMGVIGALTGPISMIVVRTILTNNFSLEDAGYWQAVNRISEAYLAVLTTALTVYYFPKTAAARRYSEYITLLKTGACIVVPLALSMALTIYGLKDFIISILFTADFIRARELFLFQNIGDF
;
A
#
# COMPACT_ATOMS: atom_id res chain seq x y z
N GLY A 1 13.95 11.55 15.53
CA GLY A 1 13.47 10.19 15.46
C GLY A 1 14.49 9.22 16.01
N LEU A 2 14.04 8.23 16.73
CA LEU A 2 14.88 7.16 17.24
C LEU A 2 15.42 6.37 16.05
N ASN A 3 16.73 6.35 15.82
CA ASN A 3 17.38 5.62 14.72
C ASN A 3 17.32 4.09 14.95
N GLU A 4 16.12 3.53 14.95
CA GLU A 4 15.90 2.09 15.14
C GLU A 4 15.55 1.37 13.82
N TYR A 5 16.08 1.84 12.69
CA TYR A 5 15.79 1.31 11.37
C TYR A 5 15.97 -0.21 11.25
N ASN A 6 17.05 -0.77 11.81
CA ASN A 6 17.33 -2.20 11.73
C ASN A 6 16.26 -3.05 12.43
N ARG A 7 15.70 -2.55 13.52
CA ARG A 7 14.66 -3.27 14.28
C ARG A 7 13.30 -3.14 13.61
N PHE A 8 12.99 -1.97 13.07
CA PHE A 8 11.80 -1.77 12.24
C PHE A 8 11.85 -2.68 11.02
N PHE A 9 13.01 -2.76 10.35
CA PHE A 9 13.22 -3.68 9.25
C PHE A 9 13.03 -5.13 9.67
N LEU A 10 13.65 -5.57 10.76
CA LEU A 10 13.50 -6.92 11.30
C LEU A 10 12.04 -7.24 11.64
N ALA A 11 11.33 -6.30 12.29
CA ALA A 11 9.91 -6.46 12.59
C ALA A 11 9.06 -6.70 11.34
N ASN A 12 9.31 -5.92 10.28
CA ASN A 12 8.60 -6.07 9.02
C ASN A 12 8.93 -7.41 8.34
N VAL A 13 10.21 -7.81 8.31
CA VAL A 13 10.60 -9.10 7.74
C VAL A 13 9.93 -10.25 8.49
N LEU A 14 9.94 -10.24 9.82
CA LEU A 14 9.27 -11.26 10.63
C LEU A 14 7.75 -11.25 10.41
N ALA A 15 7.14 -10.09 10.33
CA ALA A 15 5.71 -9.95 10.07
C ALA A 15 5.34 -10.53 8.69
N ILE A 16 6.06 -10.17 7.65
CA ILE A 16 5.82 -10.66 6.27
C ILE A 16 6.05 -12.17 6.20
N SER A 17 7.15 -12.68 6.76
CA SER A 17 7.47 -14.11 6.73
C SER A 17 6.45 -14.94 7.48
N SER A 18 6.05 -14.51 8.68
CA SER A 18 5.04 -15.21 9.48
C SER A 18 3.65 -15.15 8.85
N SER A 19 3.30 -14.04 8.23
CA SER A 19 2.06 -13.88 7.48
C SER A 19 2.00 -14.80 6.26
N LEU A 20 3.10 -14.90 5.52
CA LEU A 20 3.21 -15.80 4.36
C LEU A 20 3.10 -17.26 4.78
N LEU A 21 3.79 -17.67 5.85
CA LEU A 21 3.70 -19.03 6.38
C LEU A 21 2.28 -19.36 6.87
N SER A 22 1.63 -18.42 7.56
CA SER A 22 0.25 -18.62 8.03
C SER A 22 -0.74 -18.70 6.85
N MET A 23 -0.52 -17.88 5.80
CA MET A 23 -1.34 -17.93 4.59
C MET A 23 -1.22 -19.29 3.89
N VAL A 24 0.01 -19.74 3.63
CA VAL A 24 0.25 -21.06 3.00
C VAL A 24 -0.37 -22.18 3.81
N GLY A 25 -0.17 -22.20 5.14
CA GLY A 25 -0.76 -23.20 6.00
C GLY A 25 -2.29 -23.18 5.98
N LEU A 26 -2.91 -22.01 6.14
CA LEU A 26 -4.37 -21.89 6.15
C LEU A 26 -4.99 -22.25 4.80
N VAL A 27 -4.35 -21.88 3.70
CA VAL A 27 -4.81 -22.26 2.35
C VAL A 27 -4.69 -23.77 2.14
N TYR A 28 -3.59 -24.38 2.58
CA TYR A 28 -3.40 -25.81 2.45
C TYR A 28 -4.46 -26.65 3.20
N PHE A 29 -4.82 -26.25 4.44
CA PHE A 29 -5.79 -27.00 5.25
C PHE A 29 -7.25 -26.63 4.99
N PHE A 30 -7.54 -25.37 4.63
CA PHE A 30 -8.93 -24.85 4.55
C PHE A 30 -9.30 -24.28 3.18
N GLY A 31 -8.41 -24.36 2.16
CA GLY A 31 -8.66 -23.89 0.82
C GLY A 31 -9.01 -22.38 0.77
N LEU A 32 -10.05 -22.04 0.02
CA LEU A 32 -10.50 -20.64 -0.15
C LEU A 32 -10.89 -19.95 1.17
N LYS A 33 -11.53 -20.69 2.09
CA LYS A 33 -11.88 -20.15 3.42
C LYS A 33 -10.61 -19.79 4.20
N GLY A 34 -9.58 -20.64 4.12
CA GLY A 34 -8.27 -20.35 4.71
C GLY A 34 -7.60 -19.12 4.13
N ALA A 35 -7.71 -18.89 2.83
CA ALA A 35 -7.20 -17.68 2.18
C ALA A 35 -7.89 -16.41 2.72
N LEU A 36 -9.21 -16.42 2.85
CA LEU A 36 -9.98 -15.28 3.37
C LEU A 36 -9.64 -14.99 4.85
N VAL A 37 -9.52 -16.03 5.67
CA VAL A 37 -9.13 -15.89 7.08
C VAL A 37 -7.70 -15.34 7.19
N SER A 38 -6.75 -15.86 6.42
CA SER A 38 -5.37 -15.38 6.43
C SER A 38 -5.26 -13.91 5.99
N ALA A 39 -6.01 -13.51 4.97
CA ALA A 39 -6.04 -12.11 4.52
C ALA A 39 -6.56 -11.17 5.62
N SER A 40 -7.57 -11.61 6.39
CA SER A 40 -8.11 -10.84 7.51
C SER A 40 -7.12 -10.76 8.69
N LEU A 41 -6.36 -11.83 8.95
CA LEU A 41 -5.40 -11.91 10.05
C LEU A 41 -4.04 -11.25 9.74
N ASN A 42 -3.73 -10.98 8.48
CA ASN A 42 -2.43 -10.45 8.05
C ASN A 42 -2.00 -9.21 8.85
N ASN A 43 -2.88 -8.24 9.00
CA ASN A 43 -2.61 -7.02 9.76
C ASN A 43 -2.49 -7.28 11.27
N ALA A 44 -3.24 -8.25 11.80
CA ALA A 44 -3.14 -8.63 13.20
C ALA A 44 -1.79 -9.29 13.51
N VAL A 45 -1.30 -10.17 12.65
CA VAL A 45 0.03 -10.80 12.77
C VAL A 45 1.15 -9.75 12.77
N ALA A 46 1.09 -8.80 11.83
CA ALA A 46 2.03 -7.68 11.81
C ALA A 46 1.97 -6.84 13.09
N GLY A 47 0.75 -6.56 13.58
CA GLY A 47 0.52 -5.83 14.83
C GLY A 47 1.13 -6.53 16.05
N VAL A 48 0.99 -7.85 16.16
CA VAL A 48 1.59 -8.65 17.27
C VAL A 48 3.12 -8.51 17.28
N TRP A 49 3.78 -8.63 16.13
CA TRP A 49 5.24 -8.45 16.05
C TRP A 49 5.68 -7.05 16.44
N LEU A 50 4.98 -6.02 15.96
CA LEU A 50 5.27 -4.64 16.34
C LEU A 50 5.09 -4.41 17.84
N ILE A 51 4.01 -4.90 18.43
CA ILE A 51 3.73 -4.77 19.87
C ILE A 51 4.82 -5.46 20.68
N THR A 52 5.23 -6.68 20.33
CA THR A 52 6.27 -7.42 21.08
C THR A 52 7.63 -6.71 21.06
N ILE A 53 7.95 -6.00 19.99
CA ILE A 53 9.18 -5.22 19.88
C ILE A 53 9.08 -3.90 20.65
N ILE A 54 7.91 -3.24 20.60
CA ILE A 54 7.70 -1.93 21.22
C ILE A 54 7.60 -2.03 22.75
N ILE A 55 6.93 -3.02 23.30
CA ILE A 55 6.74 -3.20 24.76
C ILE A 55 8.08 -3.28 25.50
N LYS A 56 9.10 -3.87 24.89
CA LYS A 56 10.44 -4.00 25.47
C LYS A 56 11.26 -2.70 25.47
N ARG A 57 10.64 -1.56 25.07
CA ARG A 57 11.37 -0.29 24.93
C ARG A 57 11.29 0.60 26.16
N PRO A 58 12.39 1.28 26.56
CA PRO A 58 12.42 2.16 27.71
C PRO A 58 11.49 3.39 27.55
N TRP A 59 11.23 3.80 26.32
CA TRP A 59 10.32 4.92 26.01
C TRP A 59 8.85 4.50 25.97
N PHE A 60 8.54 3.19 25.85
CA PHE A 60 7.17 2.69 25.88
C PHE A 60 6.76 2.39 27.33
N LYS A 61 6.28 3.41 28.02
CA LYS A 61 5.73 3.28 29.38
C LYS A 61 4.28 3.70 29.37
N PHE A 62 3.42 2.85 29.91
CA PHE A 62 1.97 3.11 29.97
C PHE A 62 1.63 4.44 30.66
N LYS A 63 2.49 4.88 31.59
CA LYS A 63 2.38 6.17 32.27
C LYS A 63 2.34 7.37 31.30
N TYR A 64 2.96 7.27 30.14
CA TYR A 64 3.00 8.36 29.15
C TYR A 64 1.76 8.41 28.26
N TRP A 65 0.89 7.39 28.31
CA TRP A 65 -0.35 7.32 27.54
C TRP A 65 -1.53 7.99 28.26
N VAL A 66 -1.37 8.22 29.59
CA VAL A 66 -2.37 8.85 30.41
C VAL A 66 -1.83 10.19 30.90
N GLY A 67 -2.42 11.26 30.44
CA GLY A 67 -1.98 12.61 30.80
C GLY A 67 -3.02 13.66 30.40
N HIS A 68 -2.85 14.87 30.92
CA HIS A 68 -3.68 16.00 30.55
C HIS A 68 -3.16 16.63 29.27
N THR A 69 -3.94 16.59 28.20
CA THR A 69 -3.57 17.19 26.91
C THR A 69 -4.29 18.53 26.75
N PRO A 70 -3.58 19.62 26.43
CA PRO A 70 -4.21 20.91 26.16
C PRO A 70 -5.26 20.81 25.03
N ARG A 71 -6.37 21.52 25.18
CA ARG A 71 -7.49 21.49 24.22
C ARG A 71 -7.07 21.81 22.79
N HIS A 72 -6.11 22.72 22.61
CA HIS A 72 -5.56 23.07 21.29
C HIS A 72 -4.96 21.85 20.58
N ASN A 73 -4.17 21.05 21.27
CA ASN A 73 -3.56 19.83 20.70
C ASN A 73 -4.61 18.79 20.34
N ILE A 74 -5.68 18.68 21.17
CA ILE A 74 -6.80 17.76 20.87
C ILE A 74 -7.50 18.16 19.58
N THR A 75 -7.73 19.48 19.37
CA THR A 75 -8.35 19.97 18.13
C THR A 75 -7.49 19.69 16.90
N GLN A 76 -6.19 19.92 16.99
CA GLN A 76 -5.27 19.57 15.90
C GLN A 76 -5.26 18.06 15.62
N MET A 77 -5.17 17.23 16.66
CA MET A 77 -5.23 15.77 16.51
C MET A 77 -6.53 15.31 15.85
N LYS A 78 -7.68 15.88 16.21
CA LYS A 78 -8.95 15.57 15.55
C LYS A 78 -8.93 15.89 14.06
N ASN A 79 -8.40 17.06 13.67
CA ASN A 79 -8.31 17.45 12.26
C ASN A 79 -7.42 16.47 11.46
N TYR A 80 -6.25 16.10 12.01
CA TYR A 80 -5.40 15.08 11.40
C TYR A 80 -6.06 13.71 11.34
N PHE A 81 -6.81 13.34 12.39
CA PHE A 81 -7.55 12.08 12.42
C PHE A 81 -8.61 12.04 11.30
N TYR A 82 -9.42 13.09 11.15
CA TYR A 82 -10.42 13.15 10.07
C TYR A 82 -9.77 13.09 8.69
N MET A 83 -8.68 13.83 8.48
CA MET A 83 -7.92 13.78 7.24
C MET A 83 -7.40 12.37 6.95
N GLY A 84 -6.84 11.70 7.97
CA GLY A 84 -6.34 10.33 7.86
C GLY A 84 -7.46 9.32 7.58
N VAL A 85 -8.60 9.42 8.25
CA VAL A 85 -9.77 8.54 8.04
C VAL A 85 -10.33 8.70 6.63
N ILE A 86 -10.53 9.94 6.17
CA ILE A 86 -11.03 10.22 4.82
C ILE A 86 -10.05 9.63 3.78
N GLY A 87 -8.75 9.91 3.91
CA GLY A 87 -7.73 9.37 3.01
C GLY A 87 -7.69 7.84 3.00
N ALA A 88 -7.79 7.20 4.16
CA ALA A 88 -7.78 5.74 4.28
C ALA A 88 -9.04 5.08 3.69
N LEU A 89 -10.19 5.74 3.74
CA LEU A 89 -11.45 5.19 3.23
C LEU A 89 -11.64 5.42 1.73
N THR A 90 -11.07 6.49 1.17
CA THR A 90 -11.26 6.87 -0.24
C THR A 90 -10.84 5.74 -1.19
N GLY A 91 -9.68 5.13 -0.99
CA GLY A 91 -9.20 4.03 -1.83
C GLY A 91 -10.12 2.81 -1.84
N PRO A 92 -10.38 2.18 -0.68
CA PRO A 92 -11.28 1.02 -0.59
C PRO A 92 -12.69 1.29 -1.11
N ILE A 93 -13.25 2.47 -0.82
CA ILE A 93 -14.60 2.84 -1.32
C ILE A 93 -14.60 2.94 -2.84
N SER A 94 -13.59 3.62 -3.44
CA SER A 94 -13.47 3.72 -4.89
C SER A 94 -13.37 2.34 -5.55
N MET A 95 -12.58 1.43 -4.98
CA MET A 95 -12.44 0.05 -5.48
C MET A 95 -13.76 -0.73 -5.42
N ILE A 96 -14.51 -0.60 -4.32
CA ILE A 96 -15.82 -1.25 -4.18
C ILE A 96 -16.80 -0.68 -5.22
N VAL A 97 -16.85 0.64 -5.40
CA VAL A 97 -17.75 1.28 -6.37
C VAL A 97 -17.43 0.82 -7.79
N VAL A 98 -16.18 0.87 -8.21
CA VAL A 98 -15.77 0.41 -9.57
C VAL A 98 -16.11 -1.06 -9.77
N ARG A 99 -15.77 -1.91 -8.79
CA ARG A 99 -16.09 -3.34 -8.87
C ARG A 99 -17.60 -3.58 -8.98
N THR A 100 -18.41 -2.86 -8.22
CA THR A 100 -19.88 -2.99 -8.27
C THR A 100 -20.41 -2.55 -9.63
N ILE A 101 -19.92 -1.45 -10.19
CA ILE A 101 -20.31 -0.97 -11.52
C ILE A 101 -19.95 -2.01 -12.58
N LEU A 102 -18.73 -2.57 -12.54
CA LEU A 102 -18.31 -3.60 -13.50
C LEU A 102 -19.13 -4.86 -13.39
N THR A 103 -19.39 -5.35 -12.18
CA THR A 103 -20.18 -6.56 -11.97
C THR A 103 -21.64 -6.39 -12.42
N ASN A 104 -22.24 -5.21 -12.21
CA ASN A 104 -23.65 -4.97 -12.56
C ASN A 104 -23.87 -4.71 -14.05
N ASN A 105 -22.89 -4.11 -14.75
CA ASN A 105 -23.06 -3.74 -16.16
C ASN A 105 -22.39 -4.71 -17.14
N PHE A 106 -21.45 -5.51 -16.69
CA PHE A 106 -20.72 -6.47 -17.51
C PHE A 106 -20.84 -7.87 -16.90
N SER A 107 -19.74 -8.38 -16.29
CA SER A 107 -19.76 -9.69 -15.65
C SER A 107 -18.87 -9.71 -14.41
N LEU A 108 -19.03 -10.75 -13.59
CA LEU A 108 -18.13 -11.00 -12.46
C LEU A 108 -16.70 -11.32 -12.97
N GLU A 109 -16.58 -11.95 -14.13
CA GLU A 109 -15.31 -12.27 -14.78
C GLU A 109 -14.58 -11.01 -15.21
N ASP A 110 -15.26 -10.06 -15.84
CA ASP A 110 -14.68 -8.78 -16.26
C ASP A 110 -14.20 -7.95 -15.06
N ALA A 111 -14.98 -7.95 -13.98
CA ALA A 111 -14.55 -7.35 -12.72
C ALA A 111 -13.29 -8.05 -12.16
N GLY A 112 -13.17 -9.37 -12.34
CA GLY A 112 -11.99 -10.15 -11.98
C GLY A 112 -10.76 -9.76 -12.81
N TYR A 113 -10.92 -9.63 -14.14
CA TYR A 113 -9.83 -9.21 -15.04
C TYR A 113 -9.34 -7.82 -14.70
N TRP A 114 -10.24 -6.86 -14.50
CA TRP A 114 -9.86 -5.52 -14.03
C TRP A 114 -9.10 -5.56 -12.71
N GLN A 115 -9.58 -6.33 -11.72
CA GLN A 115 -8.94 -6.43 -10.43
C GLN A 115 -7.53 -7.04 -10.52
N ALA A 116 -7.33 -8.02 -11.41
CA ALA A 116 -6.01 -8.61 -11.65
C ALA A 116 -5.01 -7.59 -12.19
N VAL A 117 -5.41 -6.83 -13.22
CA VAL A 117 -4.57 -5.77 -13.81
C VAL A 117 -4.28 -4.67 -12.78
N ASN A 118 -5.29 -4.23 -12.02
CA ASN A 118 -5.13 -3.23 -10.97
C ASN A 118 -4.14 -3.68 -9.88
N ARG A 119 -4.14 -4.98 -9.50
CA ARG A 119 -3.15 -5.51 -8.55
C ARG A 119 -1.71 -5.43 -9.04
N ILE A 120 -1.49 -5.58 -10.34
CA ILE A 120 -0.18 -5.40 -10.95
C ILE A 120 0.23 -3.93 -10.87
N SER A 121 -0.69 -3.01 -11.19
CA SER A 121 -0.46 -1.57 -11.04
C SER A 121 -0.14 -1.17 -9.61
N GLU A 122 -0.92 -1.63 -8.63
CA GLU A 122 -0.65 -1.41 -7.22
C GLU A 122 0.75 -1.87 -6.81
N ALA A 123 1.22 -3.00 -7.32
CA ALA A 123 2.52 -3.56 -6.96
C ALA A 123 3.68 -2.67 -7.42
N TYR A 124 3.68 -2.18 -8.66
CA TYR A 124 4.77 -1.32 -9.11
C TYR A 124 4.65 0.11 -8.58
N LEU A 125 3.43 0.64 -8.44
CA LEU A 125 3.20 1.95 -7.84
C LEU A 125 3.60 1.97 -6.35
N ALA A 126 3.45 0.84 -5.63
CA ALA A 126 3.90 0.73 -4.24
C ALA A 126 5.41 0.96 -4.09
N VAL A 127 6.21 0.51 -5.05
CA VAL A 127 7.67 0.77 -5.04
C VAL A 127 7.95 2.26 -5.16
N LEU A 128 7.28 2.95 -6.11
CA LEU A 128 7.41 4.40 -6.30
C LEU A 128 6.93 5.18 -5.09
N THR A 129 5.76 4.83 -4.57
CA THR A 129 5.16 5.48 -3.39
C THR A 129 6.04 5.30 -2.16
N THR A 130 6.64 4.13 -1.96
CA THR A 130 7.57 3.88 -0.86
C THR A 130 8.82 4.74 -0.98
N ALA A 131 9.42 4.81 -2.17
CA ALA A 131 10.58 5.66 -2.43
C ALA A 131 10.28 7.15 -2.18
N LEU A 132 9.12 7.63 -2.62
CA LEU A 132 8.65 8.99 -2.36
C LEU A 132 8.45 9.24 -0.87
N THR A 133 7.79 8.34 -0.17
CA THR A 133 7.48 8.49 1.26
C THR A 133 8.74 8.49 2.12
N VAL A 134 9.68 7.60 1.82
CA VAL A 134 10.90 7.46 2.64
C VAL A 134 11.91 8.57 2.35
N TYR A 135 12.05 8.99 1.11
CA TYR A 135 13.11 9.91 0.70
C TYR A 135 12.63 11.35 0.50
N TYR A 136 11.55 11.56 -0.25
CA TYR A 136 11.10 12.90 -0.60
C TYR A 136 10.24 13.56 0.46
N PHE A 137 9.34 12.83 1.10
CA PHE A 137 8.43 13.39 2.09
C PHE A 137 9.15 14.06 3.27
N PRO A 138 10.19 13.46 3.89
CA PRO A 138 10.94 14.13 4.95
C PRO A 138 11.66 15.39 4.47
N LYS A 139 12.19 15.39 3.23
CA LYS A 139 12.88 16.56 2.67
C LYS A 139 11.92 17.71 2.38
N THR A 140 10.76 17.43 1.81
CA THR A 140 9.75 18.45 1.54
C THR A 140 9.15 19.02 2.84
N ALA A 141 8.96 18.17 3.86
CA ALA A 141 8.49 18.60 5.18
C ALA A 141 9.53 19.46 5.94
N ALA A 142 10.83 19.30 5.66
CA ALA A 142 11.89 20.09 6.25
C ALA A 142 12.14 21.44 5.54
N ALA A 143 11.61 21.63 4.33
CA ALA A 143 11.78 22.87 3.55
C ALA A 143 11.14 24.05 4.29
N ARG A 144 11.93 25.09 4.51
CA ARG A 144 11.49 26.32 5.22
C ARG A 144 11.07 27.44 4.29
N ARG A 145 11.56 27.43 3.02
CA ARG A 145 11.28 28.43 2.01
C ARG A 145 10.45 27.85 0.89
N TYR A 146 9.51 28.61 0.37
CA TYR A 146 8.67 28.20 -0.75
C TYR A 146 9.49 27.84 -2.01
N SER A 147 10.56 28.59 -2.30
CA SER A 147 11.46 28.30 -3.42
C SER A 147 12.16 26.95 -3.30
N GLU A 148 12.60 26.61 -2.08
CA GLU A 148 13.22 25.32 -1.77
C GLU A 148 12.22 24.18 -1.96
N TYR A 149 10.99 24.33 -1.45
CA TYR A 149 9.90 23.37 -1.63
C TYR A 149 9.59 23.09 -3.11
N ILE A 150 9.45 24.16 -3.93
CA ILE A 150 9.20 24.01 -5.37
C ILE A 150 10.38 23.35 -6.09
N THR A 151 11.61 23.65 -5.72
CA THR A 151 12.80 23.03 -6.30
C THR A 151 12.81 21.52 -5.97
N LEU A 152 12.52 21.13 -4.74
CA LEU A 152 12.41 19.73 -4.35
C LEU A 152 11.30 18.99 -5.10
N LEU A 153 10.13 19.63 -5.28
CA LEU A 153 9.04 19.04 -6.06
C LEU A 153 9.43 18.82 -7.52
N LYS A 154 10.03 19.84 -8.16
CA LYS A 154 10.49 19.73 -9.57
C LYS A 154 11.55 18.64 -9.73
N THR A 155 12.55 18.59 -8.86
CA THR A 155 13.59 17.57 -8.88
C THR A 155 12.99 16.18 -8.65
N GLY A 156 12.05 16.06 -7.71
CA GLY A 156 11.31 14.83 -7.46
C GLY A 156 10.53 14.36 -8.70
N ALA A 157 9.76 15.25 -9.29
CA ALA A 157 9.00 14.96 -10.50
C ALA A 157 9.89 14.55 -11.69
N CYS A 158 11.03 15.23 -11.90
CA CYS A 158 11.99 14.88 -12.95
C CYS A 158 12.59 13.47 -12.81
N ILE A 159 12.58 12.90 -11.61
CA ILE A 159 13.07 11.53 -11.37
C ILE A 159 11.90 10.54 -11.39
N VAL A 160 10.83 10.86 -10.68
CA VAL A 160 9.71 9.94 -10.46
C VAL A 160 8.89 9.72 -11.72
N VAL A 161 8.62 10.77 -12.49
CA VAL A 161 7.81 10.65 -13.71
C VAL A 161 8.48 9.77 -14.76
N PRO A 162 9.77 9.97 -15.15
CA PRO A 162 10.42 9.04 -16.07
C PRO A 162 10.55 7.62 -15.54
N LEU A 163 10.77 7.46 -14.23
CA LEU A 163 10.83 6.13 -13.61
C LEU A 163 9.46 5.43 -13.67
N ALA A 164 8.38 6.12 -13.33
CA ALA A 164 7.02 5.60 -13.43
C ALA A 164 6.69 5.20 -14.88
N LEU A 165 6.99 6.09 -15.85
CA LEU A 165 6.80 5.80 -17.27
C LEU A 165 7.59 4.56 -17.72
N SER A 166 8.86 4.46 -17.31
CA SER A 166 9.69 3.30 -17.67
C SER A 166 9.12 2.00 -17.09
N MET A 167 8.63 2.02 -15.86
CA MET A 167 7.98 0.86 -15.23
C MET A 167 6.68 0.48 -15.94
N ALA A 168 5.83 1.44 -16.24
CA ALA A 168 4.57 1.21 -16.98
C ALA A 168 4.83 0.64 -18.39
N LEU A 169 5.79 1.20 -19.12
CA LEU A 169 6.20 0.68 -20.43
C LEU A 169 6.75 -0.75 -20.35
N THR A 170 7.56 -1.03 -19.32
CA THR A 170 8.09 -2.38 -19.08
C THR A 170 6.96 -3.37 -18.82
N ILE A 171 6.02 -3.02 -17.95
CA ILE A 171 4.87 -3.88 -17.63
C ILE A 171 3.98 -4.06 -18.86
N TYR A 172 3.74 -3.00 -19.62
CA TYR A 172 2.98 -3.11 -20.86
C TYR A 172 3.66 -4.02 -21.89
N GLY A 173 4.99 -3.93 -22.03
CA GLY A 173 5.77 -4.79 -22.90
C GLY A 173 5.80 -6.26 -22.43
N LEU A 174 5.80 -6.49 -21.13
CA LEU A 174 5.85 -7.81 -20.52
C LEU A 174 4.46 -8.38 -20.15
N LYS A 175 3.36 -7.72 -20.52
CA LYS A 175 2.01 -8.09 -20.10
C LYS A 175 1.66 -9.56 -20.38
N ASP A 176 2.03 -10.07 -21.55
CA ASP A 176 1.73 -11.45 -21.93
C ASP A 176 2.50 -12.46 -21.07
N PHE A 177 3.76 -12.15 -20.77
CA PHE A 177 4.60 -12.93 -19.86
C PHE A 177 4.07 -12.89 -18.42
N ILE A 178 3.67 -11.72 -17.96
CA ILE A 178 3.10 -11.52 -16.61
C ILE A 178 1.78 -12.32 -16.49
N ILE A 179 0.89 -12.24 -17.49
CA ILE A 179 -0.36 -12.98 -17.48
C ILE A 179 -0.09 -14.49 -17.48
N SER A 180 0.85 -14.99 -18.27
CA SER A 180 1.15 -16.42 -18.36
C SER A 180 1.74 -17.02 -17.08
N ILE A 181 2.45 -16.21 -16.27
CA ILE A 181 3.07 -16.67 -15.01
C ILE A 181 2.12 -16.54 -13.83
N LEU A 182 1.41 -15.41 -13.74
CA LEU A 182 0.63 -15.08 -12.54
C LEU A 182 -0.82 -15.54 -12.61
N PHE A 183 -1.32 -15.77 -13.83
CA PHE A 183 -2.74 -16.07 -14.03
C PHE A 183 -2.93 -17.29 -14.94
N THR A 184 -4.15 -17.82 -14.94
CA THR A 184 -4.56 -18.92 -15.85
C THR A 184 -4.86 -18.39 -17.26
N ALA A 185 -4.96 -19.30 -18.24
CA ALA A 185 -5.23 -18.95 -19.65
C ALA A 185 -6.51 -18.13 -19.86
N ASP A 186 -7.48 -18.24 -18.94
CA ASP A 186 -8.73 -17.48 -19.00
C ASP A 186 -8.51 -15.96 -18.88
N PHE A 187 -7.41 -15.54 -18.23
CA PHE A 187 -7.05 -14.13 -18.05
C PHE A 187 -6.44 -13.45 -19.30
N ILE A 188 -6.34 -14.14 -20.43
CA ILE A 188 -5.85 -13.53 -21.69
C ILE A 188 -6.67 -12.29 -22.08
N ARG A 189 -7.98 -12.28 -21.78
CA ARG A 189 -8.85 -11.12 -22.02
C ARG A 189 -8.43 -9.87 -21.22
N ALA A 190 -7.78 -10.02 -20.08
CA ALA A 190 -7.26 -8.93 -19.29
C ALA A 190 -6.17 -8.10 -20.02
N ARG A 191 -5.58 -8.65 -21.11
CA ARG A 191 -4.53 -8.00 -21.91
C ARG A 191 -4.91 -6.61 -22.42
N GLU A 192 -6.16 -6.44 -22.82
CA GLU A 192 -6.65 -5.17 -23.37
C GLU A 192 -6.75 -4.08 -22.28
N LEU A 193 -6.97 -4.48 -21.03
CA LEU A 193 -7.13 -3.55 -19.91
C LEU A 193 -5.80 -2.91 -19.49
N PHE A 194 -4.63 -3.52 -19.78
CA PHE A 194 -3.33 -2.98 -19.40
C PHE A 194 -3.05 -1.60 -19.97
N LEU A 195 -3.49 -1.31 -21.19
CA LEU A 195 -3.31 0.00 -21.78
C LEU A 195 -4.09 1.07 -21.03
N PHE A 196 -5.35 0.81 -20.77
CA PHE A 196 -6.23 1.76 -20.08
C PHE A 196 -5.80 1.95 -18.63
N GLN A 197 -5.41 0.87 -17.96
CA GLN A 197 -4.91 0.92 -16.59
C GLN A 197 -3.63 1.76 -16.51
N ASN A 198 -2.65 1.52 -17.38
CA ASN A 198 -1.41 2.28 -17.42
C ASN A 198 -1.63 3.78 -17.69
N ILE A 199 -2.62 4.14 -18.50
CA ILE A 199 -2.99 5.54 -18.71
C ILE A 199 -3.62 6.14 -17.43
N GLY A 200 -4.42 5.35 -16.72
CA GLY A 200 -5.06 5.78 -15.48
C GLY A 200 -4.10 5.92 -14.29
N ASP A 201 -2.95 5.29 -14.33
CA ASP A 201 -1.93 5.33 -13.29
C ASP A 201 -1.08 6.64 -13.32
N PHE A 202 -1.23 7.48 -14.36
CA PHE A 202 -0.59 8.78 -14.56
C PHE A 202 -1.54 9.94 -14.48
#